data_1f2e9f435891c5bb7b75e1090d33509a
#
_entry.id   1f2e9f435891c5bb7b75e1090d33509a
#
_cell.length_a   1.000
_cell.length_b   1.000
_cell.length_c   1.000
_cell.angle_alpha   90.00
_cell.angle_beta   90.00
_cell.angle_gamma   90.00
#
_symmetry.space_group_name_H-M   'P 1'
#
loop_
_entity.id
_entity.type
_entity.pdbx_description
1 polymer ?
#
loop_
_entity_poly.entity_id
_entity_poly.type
_entity_poly.pdbx_seq_one_letter_code
_entity_poly.pdbx_strand_id
1 'polypeptide(L)'
;KKIKDSIQLEYSTTNEDARFADKRGTLVEHPENVIQSVNIVGNNIVVTFTDGSTKTKPVSEIVQKNVPPVVNLPYSNEANRNIYIYSGEETDLTFTATDESKIKDLKLRGPGDINYNNATSFGLAVGNIVDSAVTSGAGSVSEDKKTATIKMTGTTNLTAGKKWTSVIVAKDDNNGESAPFNGRINATTNPAERQKIEGYVEFVVKNQTTKYDIKTPEGTVSVVDPANVTADEFEKIKEKVKIEYSQTNDDANLTSKRGQAVDNQATRISTITKDANGNLVVTYKDGSTDTKPLSEFTSLNKQPAIDAINTAADNKIAEINANTNATAEEKVAAIEKVNADKAKALTAINDNSVTTKAALDNAKTSGTTAISNDNPVATKKDTAKAAIDSALREKEAAIDANNDLTTEEKNAAKADAQ
;
A
#
# COMPACT_ATOMS: atom_id res chain seq x y z
N LYS A 1 -34.58 22.84 41.39
CA LYS A 1 -35.44 21.64 41.42
C LYS A 1 -34.61 20.37 41.63
N LYS A 2 -33.58 20.07 40.82
CA LYS A 2 -32.75 18.84 40.93
C LYS A 2 -32.13 18.65 42.34
N ILE A 3 -31.60 19.70 42.98
CA ILE A 3 -30.97 19.61 44.31
C ILE A 3 -31.99 19.21 45.37
N LYS A 4 -33.20 19.79 45.31
CA LYS A 4 -34.27 19.45 46.25
C LYS A 4 -34.68 17.98 46.15
N ASP A 5 -34.76 17.47 44.94
CA ASP A 5 -35.19 16.11 44.64
C ASP A 5 -34.11 15.05 44.99
N SER A 6 -32.85 15.49 45.24
CA SER A 6 -31.69 14.61 45.56
C SER A 6 -31.36 14.58 47.05
N ILE A 7 -32.07 15.38 47.90
CA ILE A 7 -31.82 15.40 49.34
C ILE A 7 -32.42 14.18 49.99
N GLN A 8 -31.59 13.43 50.65
CA GLN A 8 -31.97 12.31 51.53
C GLN A 8 -31.77 12.74 52.97
N LEU A 9 -32.68 12.34 53.85
CA LEU A 9 -32.55 12.51 55.29
C LEU A 9 -32.23 11.16 55.92
N GLU A 10 -31.38 11.18 56.91
CA GLU A 10 -31.10 10.03 57.76
C GLU A 10 -31.46 10.36 59.23
N TYR A 11 -31.86 9.36 60.00
CA TYR A 11 -32.05 9.49 61.41
C TYR A 11 -30.69 9.76 62.07
N SER A 12 -30.63 10.82 62.90
CA SER A 12 -29.39 11.22 63.56
C SER A 12 -28.77 10.10 64.36
N THR A 13 -27.48 9.84 64.11
CA THR A 13 -26.69 8.86 64.85
C THR A 13 -26.51 9.23 66.34
N THR A 14 -26.67 10.50 66.66
CA THR A 14 -26.56 11.06 67.98
C THR A 14 -27.94 11.29 68.68
N ASN A 15 -29.01 10.75 68.07
CA ASN A 15 -30.34 10.83 68.65
C ASN A 15 -30.39 9.98 69.94
N GLU A 16 -30.77 10.62 71.05
CA GLU A 16 -30.86 10.00 72.41
C GLU A 16 -32.19 9.29 72.66
N ASP A 17 -33.19 9.51 71.80
CA ASP A 17 -34.53 8.90 71.98
C ASP A 17 -34.43 7.38 71.69
N ALA A 18 -34.70 6.58 72.72
CA ALA A 18 -34.63 5.10 72.64
C ALA A 18 -35.56 4.48 71.56
N ARG A 19 -36.65 5.21 71.21
CA ARG A 19 -37.60 4.77 70.14
C ARG A 19 -37.02 4.77 68.79
N PHE A 20 -35.87 5.44 68.55
CA PHE A 20 -35.19 5.54 67.28
C PHE A 20 -33.80 4.90 67.32
N ALA A 21 -33.48 4.11 68.37
CA ALA A 21 -32.17 3.50 68.57
C ALA A 21 -31.76 2.58 67.40
N ASP A 22 -32.70 1.83 66.89
CA ASP A 22 -32.54 0.92 65.73
C ASP A 22 -32.59 1.61 64.38
N LYS A 23 -33.05 2.86 64.33
CA LYS A 23 -33.14 3.65 63.10
C LYS A 23 -31.97 4.61 62.90
N ARG A 24 -31.06 4.76 63.88
CA ARG A 24 -29.92 5.69 63.77
C ARG A 24 -29.05 5.40 62.52
N GLY A 25 -28.80 6.40 61.71
CA GLY A 25 -28.04 6.30 60.46
C GLY A 25 -28.80 5.63 59.33
N THR A 26 -30.09 5.25 59.52
CA THR A 26 -30.90 4.74 58.40
C THR A 26 -31.64 5.90 57.70
N LEU A 27 -31.98 5.69 56.42
CA LEU A 27 -32.70 6.70 55.63
C LEU A 27 -34.15 6.85 56.13
N VAL A 28 -34.64 8.09 56.07
CA VAL A 28 -36.05 8.43 56.30
C VAL A 28 -36.82 8.10 55.03
N GLU A 29 -37.83 7.20 55.13
CA GLU A 29 -38.57 6.67 53.98
C GLU A 29 -39.38 7.76 53.25
N HIS A 30 -39.92 8.76 53.97
CA HIS A 30 -40.77 9.86 53.43
C HIS A 30 -40.26 11.22 53.87
N PRO A 31 -39.07 11.68 53.35
CA PRO A 31 -38.49 12.95 53.79
C PRO A 31 -39.37 14.17 53.44
N GLU A 32 -40.22 14.07 52.42
CA GLU A 32 -41.17 15.11 52.03
C GLU A 32 -42.18 15.46 53.10
N ASN A 33 -42.48 14.55 54.03
CA ASN A 33 -43.42 14.79 55.11
C ASN A 33 -42.84 15.64 56.24
N VAL A 34 -41.51 15.73 56.33
CA VAL A 34 -40.79 16.45 57.38
C VAL A 34 -40.04 17.70 56.88
N ILE A 35 -39.80 17.78 55.53
CA ILE A 35 -39.16 18.95 54.94
C ILE A 35 -40.20 20.01 54.55
N GLN A 36 -40.12 21.19 55.13
CA GLN A 36 -40.90 22.31 54.72
C GLN A 36 -40.34 23.02 53.50
N SER A 37 -39.03 23.30 53.49
CA SER A 37 -38.34 23.91 52.32
C SER A 37 -36.89 23.59 52.27
N VAL A 38 -36.34 23.71 51.04
CA VAL A 38 -34.90 23.60 50.75
C VAL A 38 -34.48 24.83 49.94
N ASN A 39 -33.57 25.62 50.49
CA ASN A 39 -33.08 26.85 49.90
C ASN A 39 -31.56 26.85 49.84
N ILE A 40 -30.98 27.57 48.87
CA ILE A 40 -29.55 27.87 48.82
C ILE A 40 -29.38 29.29 49.41
N VAL A 41 -28.58 29.36 50.47
CA VAL A 41 -28.25 30.64 51.12
C VAL A 41 -26.73 30.79 51.16
N GLY A 42 -26.20 31.67 50.31
CA GLY A 42 -24.75 31.74 50.07
C GLY A 42 -24.23 30.41 49.46
N ASN A 43 -23.21 29.85 50.07
CA ASN A 43 -22.61 28.57 49.65
C ASN A 43 -23.18 27.35 50.40
N ASN A 44 -24.36 27.51 51.06
CA ASN A 44 -24.95 26.47 51.89
C ASN A 44 -26.34 26.09 51.39
N ILE A 45 -26.69 24.83 51.52
CA ILE A 45 -28.05 24.34 51.41
C ILE A 45 -28.65 24.36 52.81
N VAL A 46 -29.78 25.03 52.94
CA VAL A 46 -30.53 25.10 54.16
C VAL A 46 -31.82 24.32 53.98
N VAL A 47 -31.96 23.22 54.71
CA VAL A 47 -33.19 22.44 54.81
C VAL A 47 -33.94 22.94 56.01
N THR A 48 -35.20 23.45 55.84
CA THR A 48 -36.13 23.85 56.92
C THR A 48 -37.12 22.70 57.11
N PHE A 49 -37.23 22.24 58.31
CA PHE A 49 -38.21 21.21 58.69
C PHE A 49 -39.58 21.80 59.00
N THR A 50 -40.59 20.94 59.04
CA THR A 50 -41.98 21.35 59.31
C THR A 50 -42.20 21.96 60.73
N ASP A 51 -41.27 21.70 61.65
CA ASP A 51 -41.24 22.27 62.97
C ASP A 51 -40.52 23.65 63.05
N GLY A 52 -40.06 24.17 61.92
CA GLY A 52 -39.31 25.41 61.78
C GLY A 52 -37.82 25.33 62.08
N SER A 53 -37.32 24.19 62.51
CA SER A 53 -35.88 23.99 62.72
C SER A 53 -35.15 23.89 61.36
N THR A 54 -33.84 24.15 61.37
CA THR A 54 -33.05 24.12 60.16
C THR A 54 -31.79 23.26 60.27
N LYS A 55 -31.42 22.59 59.17
CA LYS A 55 -30.11 22.00 58.99
C LYS A 55 -29.41 22.59 57.76
N THR A 56 -28.13 22.84 57.94
CA THR A 56 -27.33 23.48 56.90
C THR A 56 -26.16 22.56 56.52
N LYS A 57 -25.94 22.42 55.22
CA LYS A 57 -24.76 21.75 54.68
C LYS A 57 -24.14 22.58 53.55
N PRO A 58 -22.79 22.59 53.39
CA PRO A 58 -22.17 23.23 52.26
C PRO A 58 -22.68 22.66 50.92
N VAL A 59 -22.92 23.52 49.94
CA VAL A 59 -23.32 23.11 48.58
C VAL A 59 -22.30 22.12 48.00
N SER A 60 -21.01 22.30 48.33
CA SER A 60 -19.92 21.42 47.87
C SER A 60 -19.98 19.96 48.37
N GLU A 61 -20.73 19.71 49.47
CA GLU A 61 -20.95 18.34 49.97
C GLU A 61 -22.06 17.59 49.23
N ILE A 62 -22.96 18.33 48.56
CA ILE A 62 -24.17 17.77 47.93
C ILE A 62 -24.11 17.88 46.40
N VAL A 63 -23.40 18.89 45.90
CA VAL A 63 -23.28 19.15 44.48
C VAL A 63 -21.85 18.83 44.01
N GLN A 64 -21.70 17.79 43.22
CA GLN A 64 -20.47 17.58 42.51
C GLN A 64 -20.33 18.67 41.43
N LYS A 65 -19.10 19.19 41.27
CA LYS A 65 -18.80 20.08 40.18
C LYS A 65 -18.98 19.29 38.87
N ASN A 66 -19.83 19.80 38.00
CA ASN A 66 -19.99 19.18 36.68
C ASN A 66 -18.67 19.20 35.94
N VAL A 67 -18.25 18.04 35.44
CA VAL A 67 -17.09 17.87 34.52
C VAL A 67 -17.66 17.90 33.10
N PRO A 68 -17.16 18.76 32.21
CA PRO A 68 -17.63 18.76 30.83
C PRO A 68 -17.29 17.45 30.10
N PRO A 69 -18.07 17.10 29.07
CA PRO A 69 -17.76 15.93 28.21
C PRO A 69 -16.36 15.99 27.59
N VAL A 70 -15.76 14.83 27.43
CA VAL A 70 -14.52 14.67 26.69
C VAL A 70 -14.83 14.24 25.25
N VAL A 71 -14.25 14.92 24.26
CA VAL A 71 -14.38 14.59 22.84
C VAL A 71 -13.10 13.93 22.35
N ASN A 72 -13.24 12.74 21.74
CA ASN A 72 -12.14 12.01 21.14
C ASN A 72 -12.16 12.21 19.62
N LEU A 73 -11.04 12.64 19.05
CA LEU A 73 -10.89 13.01 17.65
C LEU A 73 -9.82 12.15 16.97
N PRO A 74 -10.10 11.61 15.77
CA PRO A 74 -9.15 10.79 15.01
C PRO A 74 -8.15 11.67 14.25
N TYR A 75 -7.28 12.41 14.96
CA TYR A 75 -6.30 13.27 14.30
C TYR A 75 -5.34 12.47 13.43
N SER A 76 -5.19 12.90 12.18
CA SER A 76 -4.14 12.44 11.26
C SER A 76 -2.78 13.06 11.61
N ASN A 77 -2.79 14.26 12.16
CA ASN A 77 -1.62 14.92 12.73
C ASN A 77 -2.06 15.68 14.01
N GLU A 78 -1.73 15.11 15.16
CA GLU A 78 -2.17 15.62 16.45
C GLU A 78 -1.54 16.99 16.78
N ALA A 79 -0.26 17.18 16.43
CA ALA A 79 0.44 18.44 16.69
C ALA A 79 -0.20 19.64 16.00
N ASN A 80 -0.78 19.42 14.80
CA ASN A 80 -1.50 20.43 14.02
C ASN A 80 -3.02 20.31 14.15
N ARG A 81 -3.51 19.28 14.84
CA ARG A 81 -4.94 18.93 14.93
C ARG A 81 -5.62 18.75 13.58
N ASN A 82 -4.87 18.20 12.61
CA ASN A 82 -5.37 17.94 11.28
C ASN A 82 -6.08 16.59 11.22
N ILE A 83 -7.16 16.54 10.45
CA ILE A 83 -7.79 15.31 9.99
C ILE A 83 -7.68 15.30 8.47
N TYR A 84 -7.03 14.28 7.91
CA TYR A 84 -6.87 14.16 6.46
C TYR A 84 -8.07 13.48 5.83
N ILE A 85 -8.49 14.03 4.69
CA ILE A 85 -9.53 13.48 3.83
C ILE A 85 -8.91 13.30 2.45
N TYR A 86 -8.97 12.08 1.93
CA TYR A 86 -8.36 11.78 0.64
C TYR A 86 -9.37 11.96 -0.49
N SER A 87 -9.05 12.85 -1.44
CA SER A 87 -9.89 13.12 -2.60
C SER A 87 -10.17 11.84 -3.38
N GLY A 88 -11.40 11.70 -3.89
CA GLY A 88 -11.82 10.52 -4.66
C GLY A 88 -12.01 9.24 -3.84
N GLU A 89 -11.83 9.29 -2.50
CA GLU A 89 -12.08 8.15 -1.61
C GLU A 89 -13.29 8.37 -0.72
N GLU A 90 -13.91 7.28 -0.32
CA GLU A 90 -14.96 7.31 0.70
C GLU A 90 -14.34 7.67 2.05
N THR A 91 -14.90 8.67 2.68
CA THR A 91 -14.57 9.11 4.04
C THR A 91 -15.49 8.38 5.02
N ASP A 92 -14.94 7.79 6.06
CA ASP A 92 -15.68 7.24 7.22
C ASP A 92 -14.90 7.60 8.48
N LEU A 93 -15.16 8.79 9.00
CA LEU A 93 -14.55 9.31 10.22
C LEU A 93 -15.55 9.24 11.38
N THR A 94 -15.06 8.86 12.54
CA THR A 94 -15.86 8.71 13.75
C THR A 94 -15.38 9.69 14.83
N PHE A 95 -16.31 10.44 15.41
CA PHE A 95 -16.07 11.35 16.52
C PHE A 95 -16.89 10.87 17.71
N THR A 96 -16.25 10.72 18.86
CA THR A 96 -16.89 10.16 20.06
C THR A 96 -16.80 11.14 21.20
N ALA A 97 -17.89 11.29 21.94
CA ALA A 97 -17.92 12.02 23.21
C ALA A 97 -18.27 11.06 24.35
N THR A 98 -17.62 11.25 25.49
CA THR A 98 -17.89 10.50 26.72
C THR A 98 -18.06 11.46 27.89
N ASP A 99 -18.92 11.10 28.85
CA ASP A 99 -19.16 11.87 30.07
C ASP A 99 -19.62 10.96 31.21
N GLU A 100 -19.42 11.39 32.43
CA GLU A 100 -19.97 10.73 33.63
C GLU A 100 -21.48 10.95 33.77
N SER A 101 -22.01 12.05 33.23
CA SER A 101 -23.43 12.34 33.06
C SER A 101 -23.91 12.00 31.65
N LYS A 102 -25.10 12.40 31.26
CA LYS A 102 -25.63 12.07 29.93
C LYS A 102 -25.16 13.07 28.88
N ILE A 103 -24.66 12.58 27.77
CA ILE A 103 -24.41 13.40 26.59
C ILE A 103 -25.75 13.86 26.00
N LYS A 104 -25.97 15.15 26.01
CA LYS A 104 -27.15 15.79 25.43
C LYS A 104 -26.95 16.07 23.94
N ASP A 105 -25.88 16.75 23.60
CA ASP A 105 -25.57 17.14 22.23
C ASP A 105 -24.15 16.66 21.83
N LEU A 106 -23.97 16.27 20.57
CA LEU A 106 -22.67 16.09 19.92
C LEU A 106 -22.78 16.54 18.47
N LYS A 107 -22.00 17.56 18.09
CA LYS A 107 -22.09 18.17 16.78
C LYS A 107 -20.81 18.84 16.31
N LEU A 108 -20.72 19.01 14.99
CA LEU A 108 -19.70 19.84 14.34
C LEU A 108 -20.19 21.29 14.34
N ARG A 109 -19.35 22.20 14.79
CA ARG A 109 -19.60 23.65 14.74
C ARG A 109 -18.59 24.33 13.82
N GLY A 110 -19.05 25.33 13.06
CA GLY A 110 -18.17 26.22 12.32
C GLY A 110 -17.44 27.21 13.24
N PRO A 111 -16.28 27.72 12.81
CA PRO A 111 -15.57 28.74 13.56
C PRO A 111 -16.32 30.08 13.45
N GLY A 112 -17.13 30.42 14.43
CA GLY A 112 -17.87 31.69 14.50
C GLY A 112 -19.38 31.63 14.34
N ASP A 113 -19.92 30.47 13.92
CA ASP A 113 -21.37 30.23 13.91
C ASP A 113 -21.64 28.80 14.42
N ILE A 114 -22.51 28.73 15.44
CA ILE A 114 -22.92 27.48 16.06
C ILE A 114 -23.69 26.55 15.13
N ASN A 115 -24.17 27.07 13.99
CA ASN A 115 -24.95 26.31 13.01
C ASN A 115 -24.21 26.05 11.70
N TYR A 116 -22.98 26.54 11.53
CA TYR A 116 -22.26 26.43 10.29
C TYR A 116 -21.46 25.12 10.19
N ASN A 117 -21.80 24.31 9.19
CA ASN A 117 -21.11 23.07 8.88
C ASN A 117 -20.68 23.06 7.41
N ASN A 118 -19.38 23.12 7.16
CA ASN A 118 -18.81 23.12 5.80
C ASN A 118 -18.71 21.74 5.17
N ALA A 119 -19.04 20.66 5.88
CA ALA A 119 -18.90 19.31 5.37
C ALA A 119 -19.64 19.12 4.03
N THR A 120 -20.83 19.69 3.90
CA THR A 120 -21.62 19.60 2.65
C THR A 120 -20.91 20.23 1.45
N SER A 121 -20.22 21.36 1.62
CA SER A 121 -19.44 21.98 0.54
C SER A 121 -18.21 21.15 0.13
N PHE A 122 -17.82 20.20 0.97
CA PHE A 122 -16.77 19.22 0.69
C PHE A 122 -17.34 17.86 0.19
N GLY A 123 -18.65 17.78 -0.05
CA GLY A 123 -19.30 16.53 -0.49
C GLY A 123 -19.51 15.52 0.64
N LEU A 124 -19.45 15.96 1.90
CA LEU A 124 -19.50 15.10 3.08
C LEU A 124 -20.78 15.36 3.87
N ALA A 125 -21.32 14.30 4.46
CA ALA A 125 -22.39 14.34 5.43
C ALA A 125 -21.83 14.07 6.83
N VAL A 126 -22.32 14.78 7.83
CA VAL A 126 -21.93 14.57 9.24
C VAL A 126 -23.13 14.31 10.10
N GLY A 127 -23.00 13.37 11.02
CA GLY A 127 -24.00 13.05 12.02
C GLY A 127 -24.20 14.22 13.02
N ASN A 128 -25.38 14.29 13.59
CA ASN A 128 -25.73 15.27 14.59
C ASN A 128 -26.57 14.62 15.69
N ILE A 129 -26.21 14.88 16.95
CA ILE A 129 -26.95 14.42 18.12
C ILE A 129 -27.46 15.64 18.87
N VAL A 130 -28.75 15.65 19.13
CA VAL A 130 -29.45 16.67 19.92
C VAL A 130 -30.41 15.96 20.88
N ASP A 131 -30.45 16.42 22.12
CA ASP A 131 -31.29 15.86 23.20
C ASP A 131 -31.10 14.34 23.37
N SER A 132 -29.85 13.87 23.23
CA SER A 132 -29.45 12.45 23.33
C SER A 132 -30.08 11.56 22.25
N ALA A 133 -30.38 12.09 21.07
CA ALA A 133 -30.90 11.38 19.94
C ALA A 133 -30.16 11.78 18.64
N VAL A 134 -29.96 10.83 17.72
CA VAL A 134 -29.44 11.12 16.39
C VAL A 134 -30.51 11.83 15.60
N THR A 135 -30.26 13.07 15.19
CA THR A 135 -31.24 13.92 14.48
C THR A 135 -30.97 14.01 12.98
N SER A 136 -29.72 13.77 12.56
CA SER A 136 -29.34 13.70 11.14
C SER A 136 -28.03 12.93 10.97
N GLY A 137 -27.79 12.43 9.75
CA GLY A 137 -26.59 11.68 9.40
C GLY A 137 -26.44 10.38 10.18
N ALA A 138 -25.22 9.86 10.24
CA ALA A 138 -24.89 8.63 10.94
C ALA A 138 -24.33 8.91 12.34
N GLY A 139 -24.77 8.11 13.31
CA GLY A 139 -24.32 8.25 14.70
C GLY A 139 -25.00 7.24 15.61
N SER A 140 -24.64 7.26 16.88
CA SER A 140 -25.25 6.42 17.92
C SER A 140 -25.12 7.09 19.29
N VAL A 141 -26.00 6.71 20.20
CA VAL A 141 -25.95 7.07 21.61
C VAL A 141 -26.08 5.77 22.41
N SER A 142 -25.21 5.59 23.42
CA SER A 142 -25.26 4.42 24.30
C SER A 142 -26.58 4.40 25.10
N GLU A 143 -26.96 3.24 25.60
CA GLU A 143 -28.19 3.04 26.35
C GLU A 143 -28.25 3.94 27.62
N ASP A 144 -27.12 4.03 28.32
CA ASP A 144 -26.94 4.89 29.49
C ASP A 144 -26.74 6.39 29.13
N LYS A 145 -26.65 6.69 27.83
CA LYS A 145 -26.42 8.03 27.25
C LYS A 145 -25.10 8.68 27.63
N LYS A 146 -24.17 7.93 28.20
CA LYS A 146 -22.85 8.45 28.62
C LYS A 146 -21.81 8.47 27.47
N THR A 147 -22.09 7.80 26.39
CA THR A 147 -21.29 7.80 25.16
C THR A 147 -22.14 8.17 23.98
N ALA A 148 -21.65 9.08 23.17
CA ALA A 148 -22.28 9.47 21.92
C ALA A 148 -21.24 9.48 20.79
N THR A 149 -21.66 9.05 19.60
CA THR A 149 -20.80 8.97 18.42
C THR A 149 -21.51 9.60 17.23
N ILE A 150 -20.79 10.42 16.46
CA ILE A 150 -21.22 10.87 15.13
C ILE A 150 -20.21 10.45 14.09
N LYS A 151 -20.68 10.19 12.86
CA LYS A 151 -19.83 9.88 11.72
C LYS A 151 -19.86 11.00 10.69
N MET A 152 -18.71 11.18 10.03
CA MET A 152 -18.61 11.96 8.82
C MET A 152 -18.35 11.00 7.67
N THR A 153 -19.25 11.00 6.67
CA THR A 153 -19.22 10.05 5.54
C THR A 153 -19.37 10.78 4.22
N GLY A 154 -18.95 10.16 3.13
CA GLY A 154 -19.07 10.68 1.77
C GLY A 154 -17.73 10.71 1.04
N THR A 155 -17.75 11.23 -0.18
CA THR A 155 -16.55 11.34 -1.03
C THR A 155 -16.35 12.79 -1.45
N THR A 156 -15.18 13.35 -1.17
CA THR A 156 -14.80 14.66 -1.70
C THR A 156 -14.08 14.51 -3.02
N ASN A 157 -14.39 15.39 -3.99
CA ASN A 157 -13.67 15.52 -5.26
C ASN A 157 -12.90 16.84 -5.34
N LEU A 158 -12.71 17.51 -4.21
CA LEU A 158 -11.93 18.74 -4.15
C LEU A 158 -10.44 18.44 -4.31
N THR A 159 -9.74 19.38 -4.93
CA THR A 159 -8.28 19.31 -5.08
C THR A 159 -7.58 19.35 -3.71
N ALA A 160 -6.45 18.64 -3.62
CA ALA A 160 -5.61 18.68 -2.43
C ALA A 160 -5.20 20.10 -2.03
N GLY A 161 -5.01 20.28 -0.73
CA GLY A 161 -4.69 21.59 -0.14
C GLY A 161 -5.92 22.39 0.26
N LYS A 162 -7.15 22.02 -0.13
CA LYS A 162 -8.37 22.61 0.41
C LYS A 162 -8.50 22.25 1.88
N LYS A 163 -8.92 23.24 2.68
CA LYS A 163 -9.02 23.11 4.14
C LYS A 163 -10.27 23.81 4.66
N TRP A 164 -10.79 23.30 5.78
CA TRP A 164 -11.73 24.04 6.60
C TRP A 164 -11.49 23.71 8.08
N THR A 165 -11.84 24.64 8.93
CA THR A 165 -11.72 24.50 10.36
C THR A 165 -13.08 24.30 11.01
N SER A 166 -13.11 23.49 12.04
CA SER A 166 -14.31 23.23 12.83
C SER A 166 -13.95 22.99 14.30
N VAL A 167 -14.97 22.97 15.12
CA VAL A 167 -14.90 22.50 16.50
C VAL A 167 -15.93 21.41 16.69
N ILE A 168 -15.51 20.25 17.18
CA ILE A 168 -16.43 19.19 17.60
C ILE A 168 -16.81 19.48 19.04
N VAL A 169 -18.09 19.66 19.31
CA VAL A 169 -18.59 20.06 20.63
C VAL A 169 -19.59 19.04 21.14
N ALA A 170 -19.35 18.56 22.34
CA ALA A 170 -20.30 17.80 23.12
C ALA A 170 -20.84 18.66 24.27
N LYS A 171 -22.10 18.43 24.63
CA LYS A 171 -22.79 19.04 25.77
C LYS A 171 -23.48 17.98 26.59
N ASP A 172 -23.35 18.04 27.90
CA ASP A 172 -24.04 17.17 28.84
C ASP A 172 -25.43 17.71 29.23
N ASP A 173 -26.18 16.93 30.00
CA ASP A 173 -27.51 17.31 30.49
C ASP A 173 -27.46 18.34 31.65
N ASN A 174 -26.27 18.63 32.19
CA ASN A 174 -25.99 19.67 33.18
C ASN A 174 -25.47 20.96 32.56
N ASN A 175 -25.47 21.08 31.21
CA ASN A 175 -24.98 22.20 30.41
C ASN A 175 -23.46 22.43 30.43
N GLY A 176 -22.66 21.45 30.85
CA GLY A 176 -21.22 21.43 30.59
C GLY A 176 -20.95 21.27 29.11
N GLU A 177 -20.05 22.05 28.55
CA GLU A 177 -19.62 21.94 27.15
C GLU A 177 -18.15 21.59 27.11
N SER A 178 -17.78 20.62 26.24
CA SER A 178 -16.37 20.19 26.00
C SER A 178 -15.48 21.32 25.49
N ALA A 179 -16.06 22.25 24.75
CA ALA A 179 -15.42 23.47 24.30
C ALA A 179 -16.35 24.66 24.56
N PRO A 180 -16.31 25.27 25.71
CA PRO A 180 -17.10 26.46 26.00
C PRO A 180 -16.66 27.61 25.10
N PHE A 181 -17.48 27.89 24.09
CA PHE A 181 -17.16 28.85 23.05
C PHE A 181 -17.68 30.25 23.42
N ASN A 182 -16.84 31.04 24.08
CA ASN A 182 -17.12 32.40 24.44
C ASN A 182 -16.65 33.44 23.41
N GLY A 183 -16.49 33.09 22.16
CA GLY A 183 -16.03 34.02 21.13
C GLY A 183 -15.93 33.42 19.74
N ARG A 184 -15.98 34.28 18.74
CA ARG A 184 -15.74 33.91 17.36
C ARG A 184 -14.29 33.45 17.20
N ILE A 185 -14.07 32.23 16.73
CA ILE A 185 -12.79 31.88 16.09
C ILE A 185 -12.77 32.63 14.77
N ASN A 186 -12.36 33.91 14.80
CA ASN A 186 -12.21 34.69 13.58
C ASN A 186 -11.12 34.02 12.71
N ALA A 187 -11.26 34.13 11.38
CA ALA A 187 -10.22 33.75 10.42
C ALA A 187 -8.85 34.42 10.72
N THR A 188 -8.87 35.53 11.45
CA THR A 188 -7.69 36.28 11.93
C THR A 188 -7.12 35.79 13.27
N THR A 189 -7.76 34.83 13.95
CA THR A 189 -7.21 34.29 15.20
C THR A 189 -5.93 33.50 14.86
N ASN A 190 -4.86 33.80 15.59
CA ASN A 190 -3.57 33.14 15.45
C ASN A 190 -3.77 31.61 15.46
N PRO A 191 -3.24 30.84 14.47
CA PRO A 191 -3.35 29.40 14.41
C PRO A 191 -2.96 28.70 15.73
N ALA A 192 -1.95 29.20 16.44
CA ALA A 192 -1.51 28.66 17.72
C ALA A 192 -2.59 28.81 18.82
N GLU A 193 -3.40 29.85 18.78
CA GLU A 193 -4.50 30.03 19.73
C GLU A 193 -5.70 29.13 19.42
N ARG A 194 -5.95 28.87 18.11
CA ARG A 194 -7.00 27.93 17.71
C ARG A 194 -6.72 26.51 18.19
N GLN A 195 -5.46 26.09 18.14
CA GLN A 195 -5.03 24.75 18.58
C GLN A 195 -5.19 24.52 20.09
N LYS A 196 -5.35 25.60 20.89
CA LYS A 196 -5.63 25.49 22.32
C LYS A 196 -7.09 25.18 22.61
N ILE A 197 -7.99 25.34 21.64
CA ILE A 197 -9.42 25.09 21.83
C ILE A 197 -9.65 23.58 21.79
N GLU A 198 -10.23 23.05 22.85
CA GLU A 198 -10.60 21.64 22.88
C GLU A 198 -11.63 21.36 21.78
N GLY A 199 -11.53 20.20 21.14
CA GLY A 199 -12.39 19.84 20.02
C GLY A 199 -12.07 20.54 18.69
N TYR A 200 -11.07 21.43 18.63
CA TYR A 200 -10.64 22.07 17.39
C TYR A 200 -10.04 21.05 16.42
N VAL A 201 -10.40 21.17 15.16
CA VAL A 201 -9.93 20.34 14.06
C VAL A 201 -9.79 21.17 12.79
N GLU A 202 -8.72 20.92 12.02
CA GLU A 202 -8.57 21.37 10.65
C GLU A 202 -8.69 20.16 9.71
N PHE A 203 -9.74 20.13 8.92
CA PHE A 203 -9.87 19.12 7.85
C PHE A 203 -9.03 19.54 6.66
N VAL A 204 -8.21 18.64 6.15
CA VAL A 204 -7.27 18.89 5.06
C VAL A 204 -7.46 17.86 3.97
N VAL A 205 -7.78 18.31 2.75
CA VAL A 205 -7.89 17.44 1.58
C VAL A 205 -6.49 17.09 1.09
N LYS A 206 -6.21 15.80 0.95
CA LYS A 206 -4.96 15.24 0.44
C LYS A 206 -5.19 14.49 -0.87
N ASN A 207 -4.15 14.37 -1.70
CA ASN A 207 -4.15 13.46 -2.86
C ASN A 207 -3.92 12.01 -2.42
N GLN A 208 -4.42 11.07 -3.23
CA GLN A 208 -4.18 9.64 -3.01
C GLN A 208 -2.70 9.28 -3.13
N THR A 209 -1.89 10.00 -3.92
CA THR A 209 -0.42 9.84 -4.00
C THR A 209 0.31 10.11 -2.68
N THR A 210 -0.29 10.82 -1.73
CA THR A 210 0.28 10.97 -0.38
C THR A 210 -0.04 9.79 0.53
N LYS A 211 -0.99 8.97 0.14
CA LYS A 211 -1.47 7.81 0.90
C LYS A 211 -0.90 6.50 0.39
N TYR A 212 -0.68 6.40 -0.92
CA TYR A 212 -0.28 5.19 -1.62
C TYR A 212 0.98 5.40 -2.44
N ASP A 213 1.74 4.31 -2.64
CA ASP A 213 2.85 4.19 -3.57
C ASP A 213 2.64 2.96 -4.45
N ILE A 214 3.23 2.94 -5.64
CA ILE A 214 3.30 1.74 -6.47
C ILE A 214 4.27 0.76 -5.79
N LYS A 215 3.78 -0.43 -5.42
CA LYS A 215 4.60 -1.47 -4.81
C LYS A 215 5.58 -2.05 -5.84
N THR A 216 6.83 -2.25 -5.43
CA THR A 216 7.79 -3.02 -6.25
C THR A 216 7.28 -4.45 -6.42
N PRO A 217 7.19 -4.98 -7.65
CA PRO A 217 6.64 -6.31 -7.90
C PRO A 217 7.53 -7.40 -7.32
N GLU A 218 6.94 -8.51 -6.88
CA GLU A 218 7.65 -9.70 -6.39
C GLU A 218 8.29 -10.52 -7.52
N GLY A 219 7.99 -10.20 -8.78
CA GLY A 219 8.54 -10.84 -9.97
C GLY A 219 8.22 -10.03 -11.21
N THR A 220 9.05 -10.22 -12.24
CA THR A 220 8.97 -9.48 -13.49
C THR A 220 8.22 -10.25 -14.57
N VAL A 221 7.70 -9.52 -15.55
CA VAL A 221 7.17 -10.09 -16.81
C VAL A 221 8.33 -10.22 -17.81
N SER A 222 8.53 -11.42 -18.35
CA SER A 222 9.52 -11.69 -19.40
C SER A 222 9.03 -11.09 -20.72
N VAL A 223 9.77 -10.13 -21.28
CA VAL A 223 9.42 -9.39 -22.49
C VAL A 223 10.51 -9.53 -23.56
N VAL A 224 10.11 -9.36 -24.82
CA VAL A 224 11.04 -9.44 -25.96
C VAL A 224 12.01 -8.26 -25.97
N ASP A 225 11.51 -7.06 -25.70
CA ASP A 225 12.31 -5.83 -25.64
C ASP A 225 11.83 -4.94 -24.48
N PRO A 226 12.58 -4.86 -23.36
CA PRO A 226 12.21 -4.00 -22.25
C PRO A 226 12.07 -2.51 -22.60
N ALA A 227 12.73 -2.03 -23.67
CA ALA A 227 12.61 -0.66 -24.14
C ALA A 227 11.33 -0.42 -24.98
N ASN A 228 10.81 -1.48 -25.62
CA ASN A 228 9.66 -1.43 -26.52
C ASN A 228 8.63 -2.50 -26.19
N VAL A 229 8.11 -2.47 -24.96
CA VAL A 229 7.08 -3.41 -24.50
C VAL A 229 5.83 -3.33 -25.37
N THR A 230 5.40 -4.45 -25.90
CA THR A 230 4.17 -4.57 -26.72
C THR A 230 2.91 -4.36 -25.90
N ALA A 231 1.77 -4.15 -26.57
CA ALA A 231 0.48 -4.01 -25.89
C ALA A 231 0.12 -5.25 -25.06
N ASP A 232 0.31 -6.46 -25.62
CA ASP A 232 0.00 -7.72 -24.93
C ASP A 232 0.92 -7.98 -23.71
N GLU A 233 2.20 -7.62 -23.82
CA GLU A 233 3.13 -7.68 -22.69
C GLU A 233 2.75 -6.67 -21.62
N PHE A 234 2.31 -5.47 -22.02
CA PHE A 234 1.88 -4.45 -21.06
C PHE A 234 0.62 -4.84 -20.29
N GLU A 235 -0.33 -5.54 -20.92
CA GLU A 235 -1.48 -6.08 -20.16
C GLU A 235 -1.03 -7.06 -19.06
N LYS A 236 -0.06 -7.94 -19.35
CA LYS A 236 0.51 -8.83 -18.33
C LYS A 236 1.24 -8.09 -17.22
N ILE A 237 1.87 -6.95 -17.55
CA ILE A 237 2.52 -6.08 -16.56
C ILE A 237 1.46 -5.43 -15.65
N LYS A 238 0.35 -4.94 -16.20
CA LYS A 238 -0.76 -4.38 -15.40
C LYS A 238 -1.26 -5.35 -14.33
N GLU A 239 -1.31 -6.64 -14.62
CA GLU A 239 -1.70 -7.68 -13.65
C GLU A 239 -0.74 -7.80 -12.47
N LYS A 240 0.52 -7.42 -12.65
CA LYS A 240 1.54 -7.43 -11.60
C LYS A 240 1.55 -6.15 -10.75
N VAL A 241 0.90 -5.09 -11.23
CA VAL A 241 0.88 -3.82 -10.52
C VAL A 241 0.07 -3.95 -9.23
N LYS A 242 0.70 -3.63 -8.14
CA LYS A 242 0.11 -3.51 -6.80
C LYS A 242 0.40 -2.13 -6.26
N ILE A 243 -0.45 -1.65 -5.37
CA ILE A 243 -0.19 -0.45 -4.57
C ILE A 243 -0.08 -0.83 -3.10
N GLU A 244 0.69 -0.05 -2.37
CA GLU A 244 0.86 -0.19 -0.93
C GLU A 244 0.63 1.15 -0.23
N TYR A 245 0.36 1.13 1.08
CA TYR A 245 0.34 2.37 1.85
C TYR A 245 1.74 2.97 1.89
N SER A 246 1.85 4.25 1.51
CA SER A 246 3.13 4.94 1.39
C SER A 246 3.92 4.90 2.70
N GLN A 247 5.22 4.59 2.59
CA GLN A 247 6.17 4.62 3.71
C GLN A 247 6.35 6.03 4.26
N THR A 248 6.14 7.05 3.43
CA THR A 248 6.31 8.47 3.77
C THR A 248 5.01 9.16 4.16
N ASN A 249 3.89 8.42 4.21
CA ASN A 249 2.61 8.97 4.61
C ASN A 249 2.69 9.55 6.03
N ASP A 250 2.24 10.79 6.20
CA ASP A 250 2.27 11.53 7.48
C ASP A 250 0.97 11.41 8.30
N ASP A 251 0.01 10.57 7.86
CA ASP A 251 -1.22 10.30 8.59
C ASP A 251 -0.97 9.33 9.74
N ALA A 252 -1.16 9.81 10.97
CA ALA A 252 -0.97 9.00 12.18
C ALA A 252 -1.88 7.75 12.20
N ASN A 253 -3.07 7.84 11.59
CA ASN A 253 -4.02 6.73 11.50
C ASN A 253 -3.55 5.62 10.54
N LEU A 254 -2.57 5.89 9.70
CA LEU A 254 -2.02 4.94 8.72
C LEU A 254 -0.63 4.42 9.09
N THR A 255 -0.06 4.85 10.21
CA THR A 255 1.31 4.46 10.63
C THR A 255 1.51 2.95 10.65
N SER A 256 0.55 2.21 11.18
CA SER A 256 0.61 0.74 11.23
C SER A 256 0.41 0.05 9.88
N LYS A 257 -0.06 0.78 8.87
CA LYS A 257 -0.32 0.24 7.51
C LYS A 257 0.81 0.51 6.52
N ARG A 258 1.78 1.35 6.85
CA ARG A 258 2.87 1.72 5.93
C ARG A 258 3.56 0.49 5.37
N GLY A 259 3.74 0.44 4.04
CA GLY A 259 4.32 -0.68 3.30
C GLY A 259 3.42 -1.92 3.17
N GLN A 260 2.23 -1.91 3.76
CA GLN A 260 1.28 -3.01 3.55
C GLN A 260 0.55 -2.84 2.23
N ALA A 261 0.26 -3.96 1.58
CA ALA A 261 -0.54 -3.96 0.35
C ALA A 261 -1.95 -3.40 0.61
N VAL A 262 -2.49 -2.70 -0.38
CA VAL A 262 -3.85 -2.15 -0.32
C VAL A 262 -4.85 -3.19 -0.82
N ASP A 263 -5.80 -3.54 0.02
CA ASP A 263 -6.92 -4.38 -0.38
C ASP A 263 -7.84 -3.63 -1.35
N ASN A 264 -8.45 -4.39 -2.30
CA ASN A 264 -9.40 -3.83 -3.27
C ASN A 264 -8.83 -2.61 -4.04
N GLN A 265 -7.56 -2.68 -4.45
CA GLN A 265 -6.89 -1.57 -5.15
C GLN A 265 -7.64 -1.05 -6.38
N ALA A 266 -8.49 -1.87 -7.01
CA ALA A 266 -9.34 -1.46 -8.14
C ALA A 266 -10.30 -0.30 -7.79
N THR A 267 -10.65 -0.14 -6.51
CA THR A 267 -11.46 1.00 -6.04
C THR A 267 -10.64 2.30 -5.89
N ARG A 268 -9.32 2.21 -5.95
CA ARG A 268 -8.37 3.34 -5.81
C ARG A 268 -7.77 3.74 -7.15
N ILE A 269 -7.45 2.75 -8.01
CA ILE A 269 -6.83 2.98 -9.31
C ILE A 269 -7.90 3.32 -10.35
N SER A 270 -7.66 4.40 -11.10
CA SER A 270 -8.46 4.77 -12.26
C SER A 270 -7.92 4.14 -13.53
N THR A 271 -6.61 4.33 -13.80
CA THR A 271 -5.94 3.75 -14.97
C THR A 271 -4.50 3.38 -14.67
N ILE A 272 -3.97 2.43 -15.46
CA ILE A 272 -2.55 2.10 -15.51
C ILE A 272 -2.11 2.26 -16.96
N THR A 273 -1.13 3.13 -17.20
CA THR A 273 -0.63 3.47 -18.53
C THR A 273 0.91 3.47 -18.58
N LYS A 274 1.47 3.68 -19.75
CA LYS A 274 2.90 3.89 -19.97
C LYS A 274 3.11 5.32 -20.50
N ASP A 275 4.06 6.05 -19.93
CA ASP A 275 4.45 7.38 -20.45
C ASP A 275 5.46 7.27 -21.59
N ALA A 276 5.78 8.42 -22.21
CA ALA A 276 6.76 8.51 -23.30
C ALA A 276 8.20 8.22 -22.85
N ASN A 277 8.48 8.30 -21.54
CA ASN A 277 9.80 8.03 -20.96
C ASN A 277 10.01 6.56 -20.59
N GLY A 278 9.01 5.70 -20.83
CA GLY A 278 9.08 4.28 -20.49
C GLY A 278 8.80 4.00 -19.02
N ASN A 279 8.05 4.87 -18.32
CA ASN A 279 7.60 4.60 -16.96
C ASN A 279 6.19 4.03 -16.98
N LEU A 280 5.92 3.14 -16.03
CA LEU A 280 4.58 2.78 -15.62
C LEU A 280 3.96 3.98 -14.88
N VAL A 281 2.73 4.34 -15.23
CA VAL A 281 1.96 5.43 -14.60
C VAL A 281 0.67 4.86 -14.03
N VAL A 282 0.49 4.97 -12.73
CA VAL A 282 -0.78 4.67 -12.05
C VAL A 282 -1.50 5.99 -11.81
N THR A 283 -2.71 6.13 -12.35
CA THR A 283 -3.60 7.25 -12.07
C THR A 283 -4.64 6.81 -11.05
N TYR A 284 -4.74 7.52 -9.95
CA TYR A 284 -5.72 7.26 -8.90
C TYR A 284 -7.10 7.86 -9.22
N LYS A 285 -8.10 7.56 -8.41
CA LYS A 285 -9.48 8.08 -8.60
C LYS A 285 -9.61 9.58 -8.45
N ASP A 286 -8.70 10.23 -7.72
CA ASP A 286 -8.62 11.70 -7.59
C ASP A 286 -7.89 12.38 -8.75
N GLY A 287 -7.40 11.60 -9.73
CA GLY A 287 -6.62 12.08 -10.88
C GLY A 287 -5.13 12.30 -10.58
N SER A 288 -4.67 12.13 -9.34
CA SER A 288 -3.25 12.17 -9.04
C SER A 288 -2.52 10.94 -9.59
N THR A 289 -1.21 11.06 -9.85
CA THR A 289 -0.44 10.02 -10.54
C THR A 289 0.85 9.69 -9.83
N ASP A 290 1.15 8.40 -9.74
CA ASP A 290 2.47 7.89 -9.40
C ASP A 290 3.13 7.26 -10.62
N THR A 291 4.46 7.30 -10.65
CA THR A 291 5.26 6.69 -11.71
C THR A 291 6.33 5.78 -11.15
N LYS A 292 6.61 4.70 -11.89
CA LYS A 292 7.72 3.80 -11.59
C LYS A 292 8.38 3.33 -12.88
N PRO A 293 9.72 3.18 -12.93
CA PRO A 293 10.38 2.66 -14.13
C PRO A 293 9.80 1.32 -14.56
N LEU A 294 9.44 1.18 -15.84
CA LEU A 294 8.88 -0.06 -16.36
C LEU A 294 9.87 -1.23 -16.25
N SER A 295 11.17 -0.91 -16.22
CA SER A 295 12.25 -1.88 -16.01
C SER A 295 12.17 -2.63 -14.68
N GLU A 296 11.48 -2.08 -13.66
CA GLU A 296 11.24 -2.80 -12.40
C GLU A 296 10.21 -3.93 -12.56
N PHE A 297 9.38 -3.88 -13.61
CA PHE A 297 8.30 -4.83 -13.89
C PHE A 297 8.65 -5.82 -15.00
N THR A 298 9.78 -5.63 -15.69
CA THR A 298 10.14 -6.40 -16.86
C THR A 298 11.50 -7.10 -16.71
N SER A 299 11.66 -8.23 -17.39
CA SER A 299 12.93 -8.88 -17.62
C SER A 299 13.06 -9.24 -19.09
N LEU A 300 14.28 -9.21 -19.63
CA LEU A 300 14.54 -9.59 -21.01
C LEU A 300 14.34 -11.10 -21.21
N ASN A 301 13.53 -11.50 -22.19
CA ASN A 301 13.35 -12.89 -22.57
C ASN A 301 14.57 -13.41 -23.35
N LYS A 302 15.42 -14.15 -22.68
CA LYS A 302 16.63 -14.74 -23.27
C LYS A 302 16.39 -16.08 -23.95
N GLN A 303 15.23 -16.74 -23.73
CA GLN A 303 14.96 -18.09 -24.19
C GLN A 303 15.05 -18.23 -25.71
N PRO A 304 14.51 -17.32 -26.54
CA PRO A 304 14.64 -17.46 -27.99
C PRO A 304 16.10 -17.42 -28.52
N ALA A 305 16.97 -16.68 -27.82
CA ALA A 305 18.40 -16.65 -28.16
C ALA A 305 19.11 -17.96 -27.76
N ILE A 306 18.77 -18.49 -26.58
CA ILE A 306 19.25 -19.80 -26.11
C ILE A 306 18.85 -20.90 -27.08
N ASP A 307 17.59 -20.92 -27.52
CA ASP A 307 17.07 -21.90 -28.47
C ASP A 307 17.78 -21.79 -29.84
N ALA A 308 18.09 -20.58 -30.30
CA ALA A 308 18.83 -20.34 -31.53
C ALA A 308 20.28 -20.88 -31.45
N ILE A 309 20.97 -20.70 -30.31
CA ILE A 309 22.31 -21.27 -30.09
C ILE A 309 22.26 -22.81 -30.08
N ASN A 310 21.28 -23.39 -29.38
CA ASN A 310 21.11 -24.84 -29.35
C ASN A 310 20.87 -25.40 -30.76
N THR A 311 19.95 -24.81 -31.51
CA THR A 311 19.63 -25.21 -32.88
C THR A 311 20.85 -25.08 -33.83
N ALA A 312 21.61 -23.98 -33.71
CA ALA A 312 22.82 -23.78 -34.50
C ALA A 312 23.88 -24.89 -34.23
N ALA A 313 24.08 -25.24 -32.97
CA ALA A 313 25.01 -26.30 -32.59
C ALA A 313 24.56 -27.69 -33.09
N ASP A 314 23.28 -28.01 -32.89
CA ASP A 314 22.72 -29.28 -33.32
C ASP A 314 22.81 -29.45 -34.86
N ASN A 315 22.48 -28.39 -35.61
CA ASN A 315 22.63 -28.40 -37.08
C ASN A 315 24.09 -28.53 -37.49
N LYS A 316 25.02 -27.84 -36.81
CA LYS A 316 26.46 -27.94 -37.14
C LYS A 316 27.03 -29.31 -36.83
N ILE A 317 26.64 -29.93 -35.72
CA ILE A 317 27.04 -31.32 -35.40
C ILE A 317 26.52 -32.28 -36.46
N ALA A 318 25.29 -32.14 -36.94
CA ALA A 318 24.74 -32.94 -38.00
C ALA A 318 25.52 -32.77 -39.33
N GLU A 319 25.88 -31.52 -39.68
CA GLU A 319 26.73 -31.21 -40.86
C GLU A 319 28.11 -31.87 -40.75
N ILE A 320 28.78 -31.77 -39.61
CA ILE A 320 30.07 -32.39 -39.33
C ILE A 320 29.97 -33.92 -39.45
N ASN A 321 28.93 -34.53 -38.89
CA ASN A 321 28.73 -35.97 -38.98
C ASN A 321 28.49 -36.44 -40.41
N ALA A 322 27.82 -35.67 -41.26
CA ALA A 322 27.58 -35.96 -42.66
C ALA A 322 28.81 -35.73 -43.55
N ASN A 323 29.86 -35.06 -43.06
CA ASN A 323 31.08 -34.81 -43.85
C ASN A 323 31.82 -36.09 -44.13
N THR A 324 31.88 -36.53 -45.41
CA THR A 324 32.55 -37.77 -45.87
C THR A 324 34.08 -37.63 -46.00
N ASN A 325 34.58 -36.36 -46.03
CA ASN A 325 36.02 -36.10 -46.21
C ASN A 325 36.82 -36.13 -44.93
N ALA A 326 36.14 -35.97 -43.77
CA ALA A 326 36.76 -35.98 -42.44
C ALA A 326 36.85 -37.39 -41.85
N THR A 327 37.94 -37.70 -41.14
CA THR A 327 38.06 -38.91 -40.33
C THR A 327 37.17 -38.82 -39.06
N ALA A 328 36.98 -39.94 -38.36
CA ALA A 328 36.24 -40.00 -37.13
C ALA A 328 36.85 -39.06 -36.05
N GLU A 329 38.18 -39.04 -35.91
CA GLU A 329 38.89 -38.18 -34.93
C GLU A 329 38.78 -36.69 -35.28
N GLU A 330 38.86 -36.34 -36.59
CA GLU A 330 38.67 -34.95 -37.04
C GLU A 330 37.26 -34.46 -36.80
N LYS A 331 36.25 -35.35 -36.97
CA LYS A 331 34.83 -35.02 -36.59
C LYS A 331 34.68 -34.83 -35.11
N VAL A 332 35.24 -35.71 -34.28
CA VAL A 332 35.18 -35.60 -32.81
C VAL A 332 35.80 -34.26 -32.37
N ALA A 333 36.99 -33.91 -32.85
CA ALA A 333 37.63 -32.64 -32.50
C ALA A 333 36.79 -31.40 -32.90
N ALA A 334 36.13 -31.44 -34.08
CA ALA A 334 35.27 -30.38 -34.53
C ALA A 334 33.99 -30.29 -33.66
N ILE A 335 33.38 -31.41 -33.27
CA ILE A 335 32.21 -31.46 -32.39
C ILE A 335 32.55 -30.94 -30.99
N GLU A 336 33.73 -31.30 -30.46
CA GLU A 336 34.20 -30.76 -29.17
C GLU A 336 34.30 -29.22 -29.21
N LYS A 337 34.77 -28.66 -30.33
CA LYS A 337 34.86 -27.22 -30.53
C LYS A 337 33.47 -26.58 -30.62
N VAL A 338 32.52 -27.17 -31.35
CA VAL A 338 31.12 -26.74 -31.41
C VAL A 338 30.52 -26.68 -29.99
N ASN A 339 30.72 -27.72 -29.19
CA ASN A 339 30.22 -27.80 -27.83
C ASN A 339 30.87 -26.73 -26.92
N ALA A 340 32.17 -26.48 -27.08
CA ALA A 340 32.87 -25.42 -26.34
C ALA A 340 32.35 -24.01 -26.70
N ASP A 341 32.16 -23.73 -28.01
CA ASP A 341 31.65 -22.44 -28.47
C ASP A 341 30.15 -22.27 -28.16
N LYS A 342 29.35 -23.35 -28.17
CA LYS A 342 27.98 -23.38 -27.61
C LYS A 342 27.98 -22.97 -26.13
N ALA A 343 28.82 -23.56 -25.29
CA ALA A 343 28.90 -23.25 -23.87
C ALA A 343 29.29 -21.80 -23.63
N LYS A 344 30.26 -21.26 -24.37
CA LYS A 344 30.64 -19.83 -24.30
C LYS A 344 29.49 -18.90 -24.70
N ALA A 345 28.78 -19.25 -25.81
CA ALA A 345 27.64 -18.45 -26.26
C ALA A 345 26.50 -18.42 -25.24
N LEU A 346 26.17 -19.57 -24.65
CA LEU A 346 25.16 -19.65 -23.58
C LEU A 346 25.59 -18.86 -22.34
N THR A 347 26.87 -18.90 -21.97
CA THR A 347 27.40 -18.09 -20.87
C THR A 347 27.25 -16.58 -21.17
N ALA A 348 27.62 -16.17 -22.40
CA ALA A 348 27.50 -14.77 -22.82
C ALA A 348 26.04 -14.28 -22.83
N ILE A 349 25.08 -15.10 -23.28
CA ILE A 349 23.65 -14.77 -23.24
C ILE A 349 23.15 -14.66 -21.80
N ASN A 350 23.57 -15.56 -20.90
CA ASN A 350 23.12 -15.60 -19.54
C ASN A 350 23.81 -14.58 -18.62
N ASP A 351 24.82 -13.85 -19.11
CA ASP A 351 25.48 -12.81 -18.33
C ASP A 351 24.46 -11.77 -17.85
N ASN A 352 24.66 -11.33 -16.59
CA ASN A 352 23.75 -10.38 -15.96
C ASN A 352 23.79 -8.98 -16.59
N SER A 353 24.87 -8.64 -17.31
CA SER A 353 24.99 -7.38 -18.06
C SER A 353 24.13 -7.34 -19.31
N VAL A 354 23.67 -8.49 -19.81
CA VAL A 354 22.78 -8.60 -20.98
C VAL A 354 21.33 -8.30 -20.53
N THR A 355 21.01 -7.03 -20.50
CA THR A 355 19.70 -6.51 -20.07
C THR A 355 18.88 -5.89 -21.21
N THR A 356 19.50 -5.66 -22.38
CA THR A 356 18.85 -5.06 -23.55
C THR A 356 18.74 -6.04 -24.70
N LYS A 357 17.72 -5.84 -25.55
CA LYS A 357 17.54 -6.63 -26.77
C LYS A 357 18.76 -6.57 -27.69
N ALA A 358 19.37 -5.40 -27.85
CA ALA A 358 20.57 -5.22 -28.69
C ALA A 358 21.75 -6.04 -28.17
N ALA A 359 22.02 -6.04 -26.86
CA ALA A 359 23.07 -6.85 -26.26
C ALA A 359 22.80 -8.35 -26.43
N LEU A 360 21.54 -8.78 -26.27
CA LEU A 360 21.12 -10.16 -26.48
C LEU A 360 21.31 -10.61 -27.96
N ASP A 361 20.89 -9.78 -28.92
CA ASP A 361 21.03 -10.06 -30.34
C ASP A 361 22.50 -10.12 -30.76
N ASN A 362 23.36 -9.27 -30.21
CA ASN A 362 24.81 -9.32 -30.44
C ASN A 362 25.42 -10.61 -29.88
N ALA A 363 25.07 -11.00 -28.65
CA ALA A 363 25.56 -12.26 -28.05
C ALA A 363 25.10 -13.48 -28.85
N LYS A 364 23.82 -13.52 -29.24
CA LYS A 364 23.27 -14.57 -30.12
C LYS A 364 24.00 -14.65 -31.45
N THR A 365 24.17 -13.52 -32.15
CA THR A 365 24.82 -13.46 -33.45
C THR A 365 26.29 -13.91 -33.35
N SER A 366 27.03 -13.45 -32.37
CA SER A 366 28.42 -13.85 -32.14
C SER A 366 28.53 -15.36 -31.88
N GLY A 367 27.64 -15.89 -31.03
CA GLY A 367 27.62 -17.32 -30.71
C GLY A 367 27.27 -18.20 -31.91
N THR A 368 26.22 -17.86 -32.67
CA THR A 368 25.83 -18.61 -33.87
C THR A 368 26.90 -18.54 -34.95
N THR A 369 27.58 -17.41 -35.09
CA THR A 369 28.71 -17.24 -36.03
C THR A 369 29.90 -18.09 -35.63
N ALA A 370 30.29 -18.12 -34.36
CA ALA A 370 31.37 -18.96 -33.84
C ALA A 370 31.09 -20.44 -34.16
N ILE A 371 29.90 -20.95 -33.81
CA ILE A 371 29.45 -22.31 -34.05
C ILE A 371 29.45 -22.64 -35.55
N SER A 372 28.99 -21.74 -36.43
CA SER A 372 28.91 -21.97 -37.88
C SER A 372 30.29 -22.12 -38.52
N ASN A 373 31.31 -21.49 -37.94
CA ASN A 373 32.70 -21.55 -38.42
C ASN A 373 33.45 -22.83 -37.96
N ASP A 374 32.86 -23.65 -37.11
CA ASP A 374 33.47 -24.88 -36.62
C ASP A 374 33.37 -25.98 -37.63
N ASN A 375 34.40 -26.10 -38.50
CA ASN A 375 34.49 -27.13 -39.50
C ASN A 375 35.59 -28.12 -39.12
N PRO A 376 35.45 -29.41 -39.46
CA PRO A 376 36.54 -30.35 -39.30
C PRO A 376 37.71 -30.01 -40.24
N VAL A 377 38.92 -30.13 -39.75
CA VAL A 377 40.13 -29.99 -40.54
C VAL A 377 40.38 -31.35 -41.22
N ALA A 378 39.78 -31.55 -42.38
CA ALA A 378 39.80 -32.80 -43.11
C ALA A 378 41.11 -32.96 -43.91
N THR A 379 42.25 -33.08 -43.24
CA THR A 379 43.59 -33.18 -43.88
C THR A 379 44.12 -34.61 -44.01
N LYS A 380 43.72 -35.49 -43.08
CA LYS A 380 44.26 -36.83 -42.98
C LYS A 380 43.91 -37.71 -44.23
N LYS A 381 42.65 -37.61 -44.69
CA LYS A 381 42.20 -38.33 -45.88
C LYS A 381 42.86 -37.80 -47.16
N ASP A 382 43.00 -36.47 -47.28
CA ASP A 382 43.68 -35.87 -48.45
C ASP A 382 45.14 -36.17 -48.42
N THR A 383 45.80 -36.16 -47.25
CA THR A 383 47.22 -36.61 -47.13
C THR A 383 47.37 -38.09 -47.50
N ALA A 384 46.51 -38.96 -47.02
CA ALA A 384 46.53 -40.39 -47.35
C ALA A 384 46.27 -40.61 -48.82
N LYS A 385 45.35 -39.92 -49.46
CA LYS A 385 45.08 -39.99 -50.89
C LYS A 385 46.30 -39.55 -51.72
N ALA A 386 46.91 -38.39 -51.34
CA ALA A 386 48.11 -37.91 -52.02
C ALA A 386 49.31 -38.90 -51.93
N ALA A 387 49.44 -39.56 -50.77
CA ALA A 387 50.46 -40.60 -50.58
C ALA A 387 50.20 -41.84 -51.47
N ILE A 388 48.95 -42.28 -51.57
CA ILE A 388 48.52 -43.37 -52.42
C ILE A 388 48.77 -43.01 -53.91
N ASP A 389 48.32 -41.77 -54.30
CA ASP A 389 48.55 -41.30 -55.70
C ASP A 389 50.04 -41.16 -56.02
N SER A 390 50.93 -40.81 -55.09
CA SER A 390 52.34 -40.74 -55.21
C SER A 390 52.92 -42.17 -55.39
N ALA A 391 52.54 -43.09 -54.50
CA ALA A 391 52.97 -44.46 -54.54
C ALA A 391 52.55 -45.18 -55.87
N LEU A 392 51.31 -44.86 -56.32
CA LEU A 392 50.82 -45.36 -57.61
C LEU A 392 51.69 -44.85 -58.76
N ARG A 393 51.98 -43.57 -58.85
CA ARG A 393 52.85 -42.99 -59.89
C ARG A 393 54.25 -43.56 -59.86
N GLU A 394 54.86 -43.77 -58.71
CA GLU A 394 56.14 -44.38 -58.53
C GLU A 394 56.11 -45.85 -59.03
N LYS A 395 55.04 -46.57 -58.70
CA LYS A 395 54.86 -47.96 -59.16
C LYS A 395 54.64 -48.01 -60.67
N GLU A 396 53.83 -47.16 -61.22
CA GLU A 396 53.63 -47.11 -62.70
C GLU A 396 54.91 -46.74 -63.41
N ALA A 397 55.72 -45.80 -62.92
CA ALA A 397 57.00 -45.44 -63.46
C ALA A 397 58.00 -46.62 -63.41
N ALA A 398 57.98 -47.36 -62.28
CA ALA A 398 58.84 -48.59 -62.19
C ALA A 398 58.41 -49.68 -63.14
N ILE A 399 57.10 -49.86 -63.40
CA ILE A 399 56.59 -50.80 -64.42
C ILE A 399 57.00 -50.33 -65.81
N ASP A 400 56.91 -49.04 -66.13
CA ASP A 400 57.31 -48.49 -67.41
C ASP A 400 58.83 -48.67 -67.71
N ALA A 401 59.65 -48.52 -66.65
CA ALA A 401 61.10 -48.67 -66.75
C ALA A 401 61.57 -50.15 -66.87
N ASN A 402 60.72 -51.10 -66.58
CA ASN A 402 61.10 -52.52 -66.69
C ASN A 402 61.17 -52.97 -68.15
N ASN A 403 62.40 -53.25 -68.62
CA ASN A 403 62.67 -53.64 -70.00
C ASN A 403 62.37 -55.12 -70.29
N ASP A 404 62.10 -55.93 -69.26
CA ASP A 404 61.79 -57.37 -69.40
C ASP A 404 60.30 -57.66 -69.67
N LEU A 405 59.40 -56.59 -69.57
CA LEU A 405 57.95 -56.67 -69.79
C LEU A 405 57.57 -56.14 -71.16
N THR A 406 56.65 -56.84 -71.83
CA THR A 406 55.98 -56.36 -73.04
C THR A 406 55.04 -55.23 -72.75
N THR A 407 54.57 -54.51 -73.79
CA THR A 407 53.60 -53.39 -73.58
C THR A 407 52.28 -53.87 -72.97
N GLU A 408 51.81 -55.08 -73.41
CA GLU A 408 50.58 -55.67 -72.85
C GLU A 408 50.73 -56.04 -71.38
N GLU A 409 51.86 -56.61 -70.97
CA GLU A 409 52.15 -56.94 -69.56
C GLU A 409 52.30 -55.71 -68.72
N LYS A 410 52.91 -54.64 -69.24
CA LYS A 410 52.95 -53.32 -68.53
C LYS A 410 51.57 -52.74 -68.30
N ASN A 411 50.69 -52.77 -69.31
CA ASN A 411 49.34 -52.26 -69.18
C ASN A 411 48.53 -53.09 -68.17
N ALA A 412 48.68 -54.44 -68.20
CA ALA A 412 48.02 -55.28 -67.19
C ALA A 412 48.50 -54.97 -65.75
N ALA A 413 49.82 -54.85 -65.54
CA ALA A 413 50.43 -54.57 -64.26
C ALA A 413 50.03 -53.16 -63.71
N LYS A 414 49.86 -52.18 -64.61
CA LYS A 414 49.36 -50.86 -64.21
C LYS A 414 47.87 -50.89 -63.80
N ALA A 415 47.05 -51.63 -64.55
CA ALA A 415 45.65 -51.82 -64.23
C ALA A 415 45.46 -52.53 -62.88
N ASP A 416 46.32 -53.50 -62.55
CA ASP A 416 46.32 -54.15 -61.22
C ASP A 416 46.79 -53.24 -60.11
N ALA A 417 47.59 -52.21 -60.41
CA ALA A 417 48.06 -51.23 -59.42
C ALA A 417 47.08 -50.12 -59.14
N GLN A 418 46.12 -49.83 -60.01
CA GLN A 418 45.09 -48.79 -59.88
C GLN A 418 43.92 -49.29 -59.08
#